data_bc85173d4cade99e5fef40c1d0ff477d
#
_entry.id   bc85173d4cade99e5fef40c1d0ff477d
#
_cell.length_a   1.000
_cell.length_b   1.000
_cell.length_c   1.000
_cell.angle_alpha   90.00
_cell.angle_beta   90.00
_cell.angle_gamma   90.00
#
_symmetry.space_group_name_H-M   'P 1'
#
loop_
_entity.id
_entity.type
_entity.pdbx_description
1 polymer ?
#
loop_
_entity_poly.entity_id
_entity_poly.type
_entity_poly.pdbx_seq_one_letter_code
_entity_poly.pdbx_strand_id
1 'polypeptide(L)'
;MSQWIPHAFNISTPPPPQQIHPYLNNKDLLDWCKEKGIHVTAYAPLGNVNPDFGSALEDPVIGEIAARAAKTPAQVIIRWHLQRGVTVIPKSVTPARIVANKDVFDFELSAEDVAAIDKLGERKLRMCNWKYRPGGGRIYEGETSAYPEK
;
A
#
# COMPACT_ATOMS: atom_id res chain seq x y z
N MET A 1 -12.95 -9.67 17.39
CA MET A 1 -13.57 -8.78 16.39
C MET A 1 -13.35 -7.37 16.87
N SER A 2 -12.32 -6.73 16.39
CA SER A 2 -11.95 -5.38 16.83
C SER A 2 -12.88 -4.37 16.19
N GLN A 3 -13.52 -3.57 17.03
CA GLN A 3 -14.40 -2.46 16.67
C GLN A 3 -13.61 -1.35 15.96
N TRP A 4 -13.24 -1.60 14.71
CA TRP A 4 -12.44 -0.67 13.89
C TRP A 4 -13.29 0.17 12.95
N ILE A 5 -14.56 0.34 13.23
CA ILE A 5 -15.51 1.09 12.42
C ILE A 5 -16.09 2.25 13.23
N PRO A 6 -16.23 3.25 12.68
CA PRO A 6 -15.65 4.53 12.34
C PRO A 6 -16.55 5.65 12.89
N HIS A 7 -16.27 6.13 14.03
CA HIS A 7 -16.89 7.41 14.43
C HIS A 7 -16.28 8.63 13.70
N ALA A 8 -15.41 8.41 12.70
CA ALA A 8 -14.66 9.48 12.05
C ALA A 8 -14.82 9.60 10.53
N PHE A 9 -15.55 8.70 9.86
CA PHE A 9 -15.81 8.88 8.43
C PHE A 9 -17.18 9.53 8.22
N ASN A 10 -17.17 10.86 8.20
CA ASN A 10 -18.25 11.59 7.53
C ASN A 10 -18.15 11.25 6.04
N ILE A 11 -19.14 10.54 5.51
CA ILE A 11 -19.20 10.07 4.11
C ILE A 11 -19.14 11.24 3.11
N SER A 12 -19.30 12.48 3.57
CA SER A 12 -19.19 13.69 2.74
C SER A 12 -17.75 14.12 2.46
N THR A 13 -16.74 13.55 3.15
CA THR A 13 -15.33 13.84 2.89
C THR A 13 -14.63 12.58 2.39
N PRO A 14 -13.79 12.67 1.33
CA PRO A 14 -13.03 11.51 0.90
C PRO A 14 -12.13 11.03 2.05
N PRO A 15 -11.98 9.70 2.23
CA PRO A 15 -11.08 9.19 3.26
C PRO A 15 -9.67 9.72 3.01
N PRO A 16 -8.91 9.99 4.08
CA PRO A 16 -7.52 10.40 3.91
C PRO A 16 -6.74 9.30 3.19
N PRO A 17 -5.69 9.65 2.43
CA PRO A 17 -4.84 8.66 1.80
C PRO A 17 -4.36 7.62 2.81
N GLN A 18 -4.48 6.34 2.47
CA GLN A 18 -4.12 5.23 3.35
C GLN A 18 -2.74 4.71 3.00
N GLN A 19 -1.94 4.35 4.02
CA GLN A 19 -0.71 3.63 3.77
C GLN A 19 -1.06 2.22 3.30
N ILE A 20 -0.85 1.95 2.01
CA ILE A 20 -1.11 0.65 1.39
C ILE A 20 0.08 0.32 0.50
N HIS A 21 0.71 -0.81 0.74
CA HIS A 21 1.83 -1.33 -0.04
C HIS A 21 1.90 -2.86 0.15
N PRO A 22 2.76 -3.60 -0.58
CA PRO A 22 2.77 -5.06 -0.53
C PRO A 22 2.85 -5.67 0.87
N TYR A 23 3.56 -5.04 1.81
CA TYR A 23 3.69 -5.54 3.20
C TYR A 23 2.59 -5.04 4.14
N LEU A 24 1.67 -4.22 3.67
CA LEU A 24 0.48 -3.72 4.39
C LEU A 24 -0.66 -3.53 3.39
N ASN A 25 -1.29 -4.61 2.98
CA ASN A 25 -2.26 -4.60 1.88
C ASN A 25 -3.65 -4.06 2.27
N ASN A 26 -3.95 -3.97 3.58
CA ASN A 26 -5.21 -3.45 4.13
C ASN A 26 -6.47 -4.00 3.44
N LYS A 27 -6.47 -5.31 3.11
CA LYS A 27 -7.52 -5.94 2.31
C LYS A 27 -8.92 -5.68 2.89
N ASP A 28 -9.11 -5.91 4.19
CA ASP A 28 -10.41 -5.77 4.85
C ASP A 28 -10.94 -4.32 4.75
N LEU A 29 -10.05 -3.33 4.88
CA LEU A 29 -10.39 -1.92 4.70
C LEU A 29 -10.81 -1.62 3.25
N LEU A 30 -10.08 -2.16 2.28
CA LEU A 30 -10.39 -1.96 0.86
C LEU A 30 -11.71 -2.59 0.49
N ASP A 31 -11.98 -3.80 0.95
CA ASP A 31 -13.25 -4.50 0.71
C ASP A 31 -14.42 -3.71 1.30
N TRP A 32 -14.28 -3.23 2.53
CA TRP A 32 -15.29 -2.37 3.17
C TRP A 32 -15.51 -1.05 2.40
N CYS A 33 -14.42 -0.37 1.99
CA CYS A 33 -14.52 0.86 1.20
C CYS A 33 -15.24 0.61 -0.13
N LYS A 34 -14.93 -0.51 -0.79
CA LYS A 34 -15.56 -0.91 -2.04
C LYS A 34 -17.06 -1.14 -1.87
N GLU A 35 -17.49 -1.85 -0.82
CA GLU A 35 -18.90 -2.06 -0.49
C GLU A 35 -19.66 -0.74 -0.26
N LYS A 36 -18.98 0.27 0.29
CA LYS A 36 -19.54 1.60 0.56
C LYS A 36 -19.41 2.57 -0.61
N GLY A 37 -18.85 2.14 -1.75
CA GLY A 37 -18.60 3.03 -2.89
C GLY A 37 -17.54 4.11 -2.62
N ILE A 38 -16.65 3.86 -1.64
CA ILE A 38 -15.60 4.79 -1.24
C ILE A 38 -14.34 4.50 -2.05
N HIS A 39 -13.85 5.50 -2.78
CA HIS A 39 -12.60 5.39 -3.52
C HIS A 39 -11.39 5.58 -2.60
N VAL A 40 -10.38 4.71 -2.75
CA VAL A 40 -9.18 4.72 -1.90
C VAL A 40 -7.95 5.15 -2.69
N THR A 41 -7.15 6.02 -2.10
CA THR A 41 -5.83 6.42 -2.63
C THR A 41 -4.74 5.91 -1.69
N ALA A 42 -3.81 5.12 -2.24
CA ALA A 42 -2.66 4.61 -1.51
C ALA A 42 -1.59 5.71 -1.33
N TYR A 43 -1.28 6.01 -0.08
CA TYR A 43 -0.11 6.77 0.32
C TYR A 43 1.09 5.82 0.51
N ALA A 44 2.27 6.24 0.09
CA ALA A 44 3.49 5.41 0.09
C ALA A 44 3.31 4.03 -0.58
N PRO A 45 2.75 3.97 -1.82
CA PRO A 45 2.33 2.72 -2.45
C PRO A 45 3.47 1.74 -2.71
N LEU A 46 4.69 2.21 -2.86
CA LEU A 46 5.89 1.38 -3.06
C LEU A 46 6.52 0.90 -1.74
N GLY A 47 5.99 1.37 -0.60
CA GLY A 47 6.65 1.23 0.68
C GLY A 47 7.91 2.10 0.76
N ASN A 48 8.53 2.13 1.93
CA ASN A 48 9.86 2.72 2.14
C ASN A 48 10.84 1.59 2.45
N VAL A 49 12.13 1.86 2.32
CA VAL A 49 13.16 0.96 2.84
C VAL A 49 13.06 0.93 4.36
N ASN A 50 12.92 -0.26 4.91
CA ASN A 50 12.91 -0.48 6.34
C ASN A 50 14.20 -1.21 6.74
N PRO A 51 14.94 -0.75 7.77
CA PRO A 51 16.19 -1.39 8.19
C PRO A 51 16.02 -2.87 8.56
N ASP A 52 14.87 -3.26 9.09
CA ASP A 52 14.63 -4.61 9.61
C ASP A 52 14.06 -5.57 8.54
N PHE A 53 13.34 -5.04 7.55
CA PHE A 53 12.56 -5.82 6.59
C PHE A 53 12.92 -5.58 5.13
N GLY A 54 13.84 -4.64 4.86
CA GLY A 54 14.23 -4.28 3.50
C GLY A 54 13.16 -3.46 2.77
N SER A 55 13.10 -3.64 1.46
CA SER A 55 12.21 -2.92 0.56
C SER A 55 11.31 -3.89 -0.21
N ALA A 56 10.04 -3.55 -0.37
CA ALA A 56 9.15 -4.30 -1.25
C ALA A 56 9.64 -4.31 -2.72
N LEU A 57 10.42 -3.30 -3.12
CA LEU A 57 11.03 -3.26 -4.46
C LEU A 57 12.12 -4.32 -4.67
N GLU A 58 12.64 -4.89 -3.58
CA GLU A 58 13.69 -5.92 -3.57
C GLU A 58 13.15 -7.30 -3.14
N ASP A 59 11.84 -7.40 -2.93
CA ASP A 59 11.22 -8.67 -2.55
C ASP A 59 11.31 -9.68 -3.69
N PRO A 60 11.79 -10.92 -3.43
CA PRO A 60 11.95 -11.94 -4.46
C PRO A 60 10.67 -12.24 -5.23
N VAL A 61 9.52 -12.30 -4.56
CA VAL A 61 8.21 -12.55 -5.21
C VAL A 61 7.91 -11.46 -6.23
N ILE A 62 8.11 -10.20 -5.86
CA ILE A 62 7.89 -9.07 -6.77
C ILE A 62 8.92 -9.06 -7.89
N GLY A 63 10.17 -9.40 -7.59
CA GLY A 63 11.25 -9.50 -8.57
C GLY A 63 10.97 -10.56 -9.65
N GLU A 64 10.49 -11.74 -9.25
CA GLU A 64 10.10 -12.81 -10.18
C GLU A 64 8.93 -12.40 -11.09
N ILE A 65 7.90 -11.77 -10.53
CA ILE A 65 6.76 -11.25 -11.29
C ILE A 65 7.24 -10.18 -12.28
N ALA A 66 8.10 -9.27 -11.85
CA ALA A 66 8.66 -8.20 -12.67
C ALA A 66 9.45 -8.77 -13.86
N ALA A 67 10.27 -9.79 -13.61
CA ALA A 67 11.06 -10.45 -14.66
C ALA A 67 10.15 -11.12 -15.71
N ARG A 68 9.09 -11.84 -15.28
CA ARG A 68 8.11 -12.45 -16.21
C ARG A 68 7.35 -11.43 -17.04
N ALA A 69 6.99 -10.29 -16.42
CA ALA A 69 6.26 -9.22 -17.09
C ALA A 69 7.17 -8.30 -17.94
N ALA A 70 8.48 -8.48 -17.92
CA ALA A 70 9.47 -7.55 -18.49
C ALA A 70 9.26 -6.10 -18.01
N LYS A 71 8.92 -5.93 -16.72
CA LYS A 71 8.66 -4.66 -16.06
C LYS A 71 9.54 -4.50 -14.82
N THR A 72 9.58 -3.30 -14.28
CA THR A 72 10.27 -3.04 -13.01
C THR A 72 9.41 -3.44 -11.80
N PRO A 73 10.00 -3.76 -10.65
CA PRO A 73 9.26 -4.00 -9.41
C PRO A 73 8.28 -2.87 -9.05
N ALA A 74 8.68 -1.61 -9.29
CA ALA A 74 7.79 -0.46 -9.05
C ALA A 74 6.55 -0.49 -9.94
N GLN A 75 6.70 -0.80 -11.22
CA GLN A 75 5.57 -0.93 -12.16
C GLN A 75 4.63 -2.07 -11.75
N VAL A 76 5.18 -3.21 -11.34
CA VAL A 76 4.40 -4.34 -10.82
C VAL A 76 3.56 -3.93 -9.60
N ILE A 77 4.18 -3.28 -8.62
CA ILE A 77 3.46 -2.81 -7.42
C ILE A 77 2.37 -1.80 -7.79
N ILE A 78 2.66 -0.85 -8.67
CA ILE A 78 1.67 0.13 -9.13
C ILE A 78 0.51 -0.58 -9.84
N ARG A 79 0.80 -1.52 -10.75
CA ARG A 79 -0.22 -2.29 -11.46
C ARG A 79 -1.09 -3.11 -10.51
N TRP A 80 -0.49 -3.74 -9.49
CA TRP A 80 -1.21 -4.46 -8.44
C TRP A 80 -2.21 -3.57 -7.70
N HIS A 81 -1.85 -2.33 -7.35
CA HIS A 81 -2.79 -1.38 -6.77
C HIS A 81 -3.96 -1.06 -7.70
N LEU A 82 -3.66 -0.76 -8.97
CA LEU A 82 -4.67 -0.38 -9.96
C LEU A 82 -5.66 -1.51 -10.20
N GLN A 83 -5.20 -2.77 -10.29
CA GLN A 83 -6.09 -3.93 -10.47
C GLN A 83 -6.99 -4.19 -9.25
N ARG A 84 -6.61 -3.70 -8.08
CA ARG A 84 -7.43 -3.72 -6.86
C ARG A 84 -8.35 -2.50 -6.73
N GLY A 85 -8.40 -1.61 -7.73
CA GLY A 85 -9.22 -0.40 -7.72
C GLY A 85 -8.68 0.70 -6.80
N VAL A 86 -7.39 0.68 -6.50
CA VAL A 86 -6.71 1.65 -5.63
C VAL A 86 -5.90 2.63 -6.48
N THR A 87 -6.16 3.93 -6.31
CA THR A 87 -5.31 4.98 -6.89
C THR A 87 -3.98 5.07 -6.14
N VAL A 88 -2.91 5.45 -6.83
CA VAL A 88 -1.56 5.54 -6.25
C VAL A 88 -0.95 6.92 -6.45
N ILE A 89 -0.16 7.37 -5.47
CA ILE A 89 0.60 8.62 -5.52
C ILE A 89 2.10 8.32 -5.24
N PRO A 90 2.80 7.62 -6.15
CA PRO A 90 4.20 7.27 -5.96
C PRO A 90 5.08 8.51 -6.06
N LYS A 91 5.90 8.76 -5.03
CA LYS A 91 6.86 9.86 -5.02
C LYS A 91 8.15 9.45 -5.74
N SER A 92 8.60 10.25 -6.69
CA SER A 92 9.94 10.15 -7.27
C SER A 92 10.52 11.54 -7.56
N VAL A 93 11.84 11.64 -7.52
CA VAL A 93 12.61 12.84 -7.94
C VAL A 93 13.44 12.53 -9.18
N THR A 94 13.44 11.29 -9.66
CA THR A 94 14.20 10.83 -10.83
C THR A 94 13.27 10.86 -12.05
N PRO A 95 13.53 11.69 -13.09
CA PRO A 95 12.65 11.82 -14.26
C PRO A 95 12.32 10.50 -14.92
N ALA A 96 13.29 9.63 -15.14
CA ALA A 96 13.08 8.32 -15.75
C ALA A 96 12.12 7.43 -14.93
N ARG A 97 12.21 7.48 -13.59
CA ARG A 97 11.27 6.74 -12.70
C ARG A 97 9.87 7.33 -12.73
N ILE A 98 9.73 8.66 -12.89
CA ILE A 98 8.42 9.30 -13.02
C ILE A 98 7.72 8.82 -14.28
N VAL A 99 8.44 8.75 -15.40
CA VAL A 99 7.92 8.23 -16.67
C VAL A 99 7.56 6.74 -16.54
N ALA A 100 8.45 5.92 -15.98
CA ALA A 100 8.21 4.49 -15.80
C ALA A 100 7.01 4.21 -14.87
N ASN A 101 6.80 4.99 -13.82
CA ASN A 101 5.64 4.84 -12.91
C ASN A 101 4.29 5.06 -13.60
N LYS A 102 4.26 5.79 -14.72
CA LYS A 102 3.06 5.99 -15.54
C LYS A 102 2.85 4.85 -16.54
N ASP A 103 3.93 4.18 -16.95
CA ASP A 103 3.91 3.12 -17.97
C ASP A 103 3.52 1.76 -17.37
N VAL A 104 2.24 1.66 -16.98
CA VAL A 104 1.69 0.51 -16.23
C VAL A 104 0.33 0.03 -16.76
N PHE A 105 -0.09 0.53 -17.93
CA PHE A 105 -1.39 0.21 -18.52
C PHE A 105 -1.32 -0.78 -19.68
N ASP A 106 -0.12 -1.16 -20.11
CA ASP A 106 0.17 -2.03 -21.24
C ASP A 106 0.33 -3.51 -20.85
N PHE A 107 0.17 -3.85 -19.57
CA PHE A 107 0.25 -5.22 -19.06
C PHE A 107 -0.73 -5.46 -17.93
N GLU A 108 -0.99 -6.72 -17.62
CA GLU A 108 -1.82 -7.15 -16.49
C GLU A 108 -1.08 -8.21 -15.67
N LEU A 109 -1.33 -8.20 -14.36
CA LEU A 109 -0.92 -9.25 -13.46
C LEU A 109 -1.97 -10.36 -13.47
N SER A 110 -1.53 -11.60 -13.46
CA SER A 110 -2.44 -12.74 -13.31
C SER A 110 -3.08 -12.75 -11.91
N ALA A 111 -4.16 -13.50 -11.75
CA ALA A 111 -4.79 -13.66 -10.44
C ALA A 111 -3.82 -14.28 -9.41
N GLU A 112 -2.95 -15.18 -9.85
CA GLU A 112 -1.92 -15.80 -9.03
C GLU A 112 -0.86 -14.80 -8.59
N ASP A 113 -0.44 -13.89 -9.50
CA ASP A 113 0.52 -12.83 -9.18
C ASP A 113 -0.05 -11.85 -8.17
N VAL A 114 -1.31 -11.43 -8.35
CA VAL A 114 -2.02 -10.56 -7.40
C VAL A 114 -2.11 -11.24 -6.03
N ALA A 115 -2.51 -12.52 -5.98
CA ALA A 115 -2.61 -13.28 -4.74
C ALA A 115 -1.24 -13.45 -4.05
N ALA A 116 -0.16 -13.66 -4.82
CA ALA A 116 1.18 -13.77 -4.28
C ALA A 116 1.64 -12.46 -3.62
N ILE A 117 1.35 -11.31 -4.24
CA ILE A 117 1.64 -10.00 -3.66
C ILE A 117 0.75 -9.76 -2.43
N ASP A 118 -0.54 -10.10 -2.49
CA ASP A 118 -1.47 -9.94 -1.37
C ASP A 118 -1.01 -10.72 -0.12
N LYS A 119 -0.42 -11.91 -0.31
CA LYS A 119 0.13 -12.71 0.77
C LYS A 119 1.30 -12.03 1.50
N LEU A 120 2.08 -11.18 0.84
CA LEU A 120 3.12 -10.40 1.49
C LEU A 120 2.54 -9.46 2.56
N GLY A 121 1.29 -9.03 2.39
CA GLY A 121 0.58 -8.14 3.32
C GLY A 121 0.23 -8.79 4.66
N GLU A 122 0.32 -10.13 4.78
CA GLU A 122 0.18 -10.84 6.05
C GLU A 122 1.27 -10.45 7.06
N ARG A 123 2.38 -9.90 6.58
CA ARG A 123 3.46 -9.35 7.41
C ARG A 123 3.00 -8.15 8.25
N LYS A 124 1.96 -7.40 7.80
CA LYS A 124 1.38 -6.22 8.48
C LYS A 124 2.40 -5.16 8.88
N LEU A 125 3.41 -4.94 8.03
CA LEU A 125 4.53 -4.04 8.30
C LEU A 125 4.15 -2.60 7.95
N ARG A 126 3.93 -1.78 8.97
CA ARG A 126 3.67 -0.36 8.81
C ARG A 126 4.99 0.41 8.63
N MET A 127 5.15 1.11 7.49
CA MET A 127 6.37 1.86 7.17
C MET A 127 6.39 3.27 7.78
N CYS A 128 5.22 3.90 7.92
CA CYS A 128 5.07 5.21 8.53
C CYS A 128 4.28 5.06 9.83
N ASN A 129 4.96 5.20 10.95
CA ASN A 129 4.34 5.19 12.26
C ASN A 129 4.17 6.63 12.76
N TRP A 130 2.97 7.16 12.62
CA TRP A 130 2.62 8.51 13.06
C TRP A 130 2.29 8.55 14.56
N LYS A 131 3.04 7.82 15.39
CA LYS A 131 2.72 7.66 16.81
C LYS A 131 2.62 8.96 17.59
N TYR A 132 3.23 10.07 17.13
CA TYR A 132 3.16 11.32 17.88
C TYR A 132 3.51 12.54 17.04
N ARG A 133 2.57 13.48 16.93
CA ARG A 133 2.88 14.91 16.74
C ARG A 133 2.60 15.60 18.05
N PRO A 134 3.53 16.39 18.62
CA PRO A 134 3.21 17.27 19.74
C PRO A 134 2.02 18.16 19.35
N GLY A 135 0.89 18.05 20.08
CA GLY A 135 -0.34 18.81 19.77
C GLY A 135 -1.34 18.14 18.84
N GLY A 136 -1.07 16.95 18.30
CA GLY A 136 -2.02 16.15 17.47
C GLY A 136 -2.43 14.86 18.17
N GLY A 137 -3.73 14.59 18.26
CA GLY A 137 -4.26 13.36 18.80
C GLY A 137 -3.78 12.11 18.03
N ARG A 138 -3.87 10.94 18.66
CA ARG A 138 -3.59 9.65 18.03
C ARG A 138 -4.47 9.46 16.80
N ILE A 139 -3.87 9.31 15.63
CA ILE A 139 -4.63 9.08 14.39
C ILE A 139 -5.13 7.62 14.35
N TYR A 140 -4.48 6.70 15.07
CA TYR A 140 -4.84 5.28 15.12
C TYR A 140 -4.66 4.74 16.54
N GLU A 141 -5.72 4.73 17.34
CA GLU A 141 -5.75 3.99 18.61
C GLU A 141 -6.09 2.52 18.33
N GLY A 142 -5.26 1.61 18.83
CA GLY A 142 -5.54 0.18 18.82
C GLY A 142 -4.73 -0.68 17.85
N GLU A 143 -3.87 -0.12 16.99
CA GLU A 143 -2.96 -0.93 16.19
C GLU A 143 -1.63 -1.17 16.95
N THR A 144 -1.29 -2.44 17.12
CA THR A 144 0.05 -2.83 17.57
C THR A 144 1.07 -2.37 16.53
N SER A 145 1.96 -1.46 16.93
CA SER A 145 3.09 -1.04 16.10
C SER A 145 3.98 -2.24 15.80
N ALA A 146 4.33 -2.46 14.56
CA ALA A 146 5.39 -3.41 14.18
C ALA A 146 6.79 -2.95 14.65
N TYR A 147 6.88 -1.73 15.20
CA TYR A 147 8.11 -1.21 15.76
C TYR A 147 8.07 -1.33 17.27
N PRO A 148 9.05 -2.03 17.90
CA PRO A 148 9.18 -2.04 19.34
C PRO A 148 9.38 -0.61 19.86
N GLU A 149 8.77 -0.33 21.00
CA GLU A 149 9.02 0.93 21.68
C GLU A 149 10.52 1.00 22.07
N LYS A 150 11.20 2.05 21.63
CA LYS A 150 12.52 2.39 22.15
C LYS A 150 12.35 3.27 23.37
#